data_64ce87b0f34e3e2d45bd88173761d7fc
#
_entry.id   64ce87b0f34e3e2d45bd88173761d7fc
#
_cell.length_a   1.000
_cell.length_b   1.000
_cell.length_c   1.000
_cell.angle_alpha   90.00
_cell.angle_beta   90.00
_cell.angle_gamma   90.00
#
_symmetry.space_group_name_H-M   'P 1'
#
loop_
_entity.id
_entity.type
_entity.pdbx_description
1 polymer ?
#
loop_
_entity_poly.entity_id
_entity_poly.type
_entity_poly.pdbx_seq_one_letter_code
_entity_poly.pdbx_strand_id
1 'polypeptide(L)'
;MFDYVIVGGGSAGCVLAARLAEDPGTRVLLLEAGPSPDDVDEIHIPAAYNRLFRTKYDWNYVTVPQERADARPVYWPRGRVLGGSSAMNAMIYIRGNRLDYDAWRDDFGCTGWGFRELAPYFLRAEDNARGASAYHGTGGPLSVQDLRHKSEHGRHFIEAATRRGAVANDDFNGPQQDGVGFYQVTQRDGRRCSAADAYLAQRPQNLTVLTNATATGLVIEGGRAAGVTYRHAGREETARAEAEVILAAGAIGSPQLLMLSGIGPADHLREQGIYVIVDSPAVGANLADHPSVPVLWSTPALKGLWESSGTAGFARWMVTHKGPLTSNIAEAGGFARSDPRLAAPDLQWHVLPVAFRDQGLADPARRAMTVLVTLVDVTSRGRLRLASRDPRHRPLIDPGYLTDVRDLGALAAGVRTARDYGTAAPLSRVCAEELAPGDSVHTDHEIRDYIRASLVTTYHPAGTCAMGGDSGQAASRHASVVDPMLRVRGVEGLRVVDASVMPALPRGNTNAPVIAIAERAADLIAGRAPLAPADPAEAAAPALAG
;
A
#
# COMPACT_ATOMS: atom_id res chain seq x y z
N MET A 1 -19.03 25.28 8.98
CA MET A 1 -18.06 24.83 9.98
C MET A 1 -18.26 23.34 10.17
N PHE A 2 -17.21 22.56 10.29
CA PHE A 2 -17.23 21.10 10.40
C PHE A 2 -16.60 20.69 11.74
N ASP A 3 -17.02 19.56 12.26
CA ASP A 3 -16.39 19.00 13.45
C ASP A 3 -15.03 18.39 13.07
N TYR A 4 -15.00 17.65 11.97
CA TYR A 4 -13.78 17.07 11.42
C TYR A 4 -13.53 17.49 9.98
N VAL A 5 -12.27 17.87 9.68
CA VAL A 5 -11.79 18.12 8.31
C VAL A 5 -10.71 17.07 8.00
N ILE A 6 -11.02 16.16 7.06
CA ILE A 6 -10.14 15.08 6.62
C ILE A 6 -9.49 15.48 5.30
N VAL A 7 -8.16 15.42 5.23
CA VAL A 7 -7.38 15.76 4.04
C VAL A 7 -6.86 14.51 3.36
N GLY A 8 -7.38 14.23 2.17
CA GLY A 8 -7.05 13.06 1.34
C GLY A 8 -8.15 12.00 1.37
N GLY A 9 -8.86 11.83 0.26
CA GLY A 9 -9.89 10.82 0.04
C GLY A 9 -9.33 9.48 -0.43
N GLY A 10 -8.15 9.07 0.13
CA GLY A 10 -7.53 7.77 -0.12
C GLY A 10 -8.11 6.65 0.74
N SER A 11 -7.39 5.52 0.83
CA SER A 11 -7.82 4.34 1.60
C SER A 11 -8.21 4.68 3.03
N ALA A 12 -7.39 5.44 3.77
CA ALA A 12 -7.70 5.83 5.14
C ALA A 12 -8.80 6.89 5.22
N GLY A 13 -8.72 7.94 4.38
CA GLY A 13 -9.68 9.05 4.43
C GLY A 13 -11.11 8.62 4.14
N CYS A 14 -11.33 7.67 3.22
CA CYS A 14 -12.65 7.10 2.95
C CYS A 14 -13.22 6.36 4.16
N VAL A 15 -12.38 5.57 4.85
CA VAL A 15 -12.77 4.87 6.10
C VAL A 15 -13.15 5.87 7.18
N LEU A 16 -12.26 6.83 7.46
CA LEU A 16 -12.47 7.84 8.49
C LEU A 16 -13.74 8.65 8.24
N ALA A 17 -13.93 9.11 6.99
CA ALA A 17 -15.10 9.90 6.62
C ALA A 17 -16.40 9.12 6.87
N ALA A 18 -16.45 7.84 6.46
CA ALA A 18 -17.62 6.99 6.69
C ALA A 18 -17.85 6.75 8.18
N ARG A 19 -16.81 6.33 8.93
CA ARG A 19 -16.93 5.95 10.34
C ARG A 19 -17.23 7.11 11.29
N LEU A 20 -16.69 8.30 11.02
CA LEU A 20 -16.97 9.49 11.83
C LEU A 20 -18.36 10.06 11.53
N ALA A 21 -18.84 9.91 10.29
CA ALA A 21 -20.17 10.35 9.91
C ALA A 21 -21.30 9.37 10.33
N GLU A 22 -20.99 8.22 10.94
CA GLU A 22 -22.00 7.32 11.53
C GLU A 22 -22.82 8.00 12.63
N ASP A 23 -22.23 8.95 13.35
CA ASP A 23 -22.95 9.82 14.27
C ASP A 23 -23.60 10.98 13.50
N PRO A 24 -24.95 11.04 13.39
CA PRO A 24 -25.63 12.09 12.64
C PRO A 24 -25.38 13.52 13.17
N GLY A 25 -24.94 13.65 14.44
CA GLY A 25 -24.58 14.93 15.04
C GLY A 25 -23.21 15.46 14.60
N THR A 26 -22.37 14.63 14.01
CA THR A 26 -21.00 14.95 13.63
C THR A 26 -20.92 15.38 12.16
N ARG A 27 -20.46 16.61 11.89
CA ARG A 27 -20.30 17.15 10.52
C ARG A 27 -18.88 16.87 10.03
N VAL A 28 -18.76 16.10 8.95
CA VAL A 28 -17.46 15.70 8.38
C VAL A 28 -17.26 16.30 7.00
N LEU A 29 -16.10 16.90 6.76
CA LEU A 29 -15.63 17.29 5.43
C LEU A 29 -14.46 16.40 5.01
N LEU A 30 -14.57 15.77 3.86
CA LEU A 30 -13.49 15.05 3.19
C LEU A 30 -13.01 15.85 1.97
N LEU A 31 -11.75 16.27 1.97
CA LEU A 31 -11.09 16.94 0.85
C LEU A 31 -10.27 15.94 0.02
N GLU A 32 -10.51 15.88 -1.29
CA GLU A 32 -9.74 15.06 -2.24
C GLU A 32 -9.21 15.92 -3.39
N ALA A 33 -7.91 15.82 -3.66
CA ALA A 33 -7.24 16.59 -4.71
C ALA A 33 -7.62 16.17 -6.14
N GLY A 34 -8.00 14.91 -6.31
CA GLY A 34 -8.42 14.36 -7.59
C GLY A 34 -9.94 14.40 -7.83
N PRO A 35 -10.39 13.99 -9.03
CA PRO A 35 -11.81 13.92 -9.37
C PRO A 35 -12.51 12.71 -8.72
N SER A 36 -13.84 12.58 -8.94
CA SER A 36 -14.60 11.35 -8.72
C SER A 36 -14.14 10.24 -9.67
N PRO A 37 -14.19 8.95 -9.24
CA PRO A 37 -13.90 7.81 -10.10
C PRO A 37 -15.08 7.38 -11.00
N ASP A 38 -16.28 7.92 -10.81
CA ASP A 38 -17.55 7.35 -11.28
C ASP A 38 -17.58 7.12 -12.80
N ASP A 39 -17.05 8.07 -13.59
CA ASP A 39 -17.06 8.05 -15.06
C ASP A 39 -15.73 7.53 -15.66
N VAL A 40 -14.97 6.71 -14.94
CA VAL A 40 -13.63 6.25 -15.37
C VAL A 40 -13.59 4.72 -15.41
N ASP A 41 -13.87 4.17 -16.58
CA ASP A 41 -13.92 2.70 -16.77
C ASP A 41 -12.62 2.00 -16.35
N GLU A 42 -11.46 2.60 -16.64
CA GLU A 42 -10.15 2.04 -16.30
C GLU A 42 -9.94 1.86 -14.78
N ILE A 43 -10.66 2.62 -13.95
CA ILE A 43 -10.64 2.42 -12.50
C ILE A 43 -11.43 1.17 -12.13
N HIS A 44 -12.57 0.94 -12.78
CA HIS A 44 -13.47 -0.15 -12.46
C HIS A 44 -13.06 -1.49 -13.09
N ILE A 45 -12.35 -1.47 -14.22
CA ILE A 45 -11.83 -2.66 -14.90
C ILE A 45 -10.55 -3.13 -14.20
N PRO A 46 -10.54 -4.30 -13.52
CA PRO A 46 -9.38 -4.74 -12.75
C PRO A 46 -8.07 -4.78 -13.56
N ALA A 47 -8.10 -5.29 -14.79
CA ALA A 47 -6.91 -5.39 -15.63
C ALA A 47 -6.41 -4.05 -16.20
N ALA A 48 -7.17 -2.97 -16.07
CA ALA A 48 -6.83 -1.70 -16.72
C ALA A 48 -6.06 -0.72 -15.82
N TYR A 49 -5.71 -1.07 -14.60
CA TYR A 49 -5.15 -0.13 -13.63
C TYR A 49 -3.85 0.56 -14.11
N ASN A 50 -3.02 -0.11 -14.89
CA ASN A 50 -1.78 0.48 -15.43
C ASN A 50 -2.04 1.59 -16.47
N ARG A 51 -3.25 1.64 -17.06
CA ARG A 51 -3.66 2.74 -17.98
C ARG A 51 -3.92 4.05 -17.23
N LEU A 52 -4.05 4.01 -15.91
CA LEU A 52 -4.18 5.20 -15.07
C LEU A 52 -2.83 5.87 -14.79
N PHE A 53 -1.71 5.15 -14.98
CA PHE A 53 -0.38 5.66 -14.74
C PHE A 53 -0.02 6.81 -15.69
N ARG A 54 0.65 7.83 -15.17
CA ARG A 54 1.04 9.06 -15.87
C ARG A 54 -0.14 9.85 -16.47
N THR A 55 -1.36 9.63 -15.95
CA THR A 55 -2.55 10.40 -16.33
C THR A 55 -2.89 11.46 -15.27
N LYS A 56 -4.01 12.18 -15.45
CA LYS A 56 -4.55 13.12 -14.44
C LYS A 56 -4.97 12.47 -13.12
N TYR A 57 -5.16 11.14 -13.12
CA TYR A 57 -5.52 10.33 -11.95
C TYR A 57 -4.31 9.88 -11.14
N ASP A 58 -3.12 10.27 -11.55
CA ASP A 58 -1.85 9.91 -10.93
C ASP A 58 -1.08 11.17 -10.50
N TRP A 59 -0.58 11.21 -9.27
CA TRP A 59 0.34 12.25 -8.81
C TRP A 59 1.66 12.25 -9.58
N ASN A 60 1.98 11.13 -10.23
CA ASN A 60 3.12 11.00 -11.13
C ASN A 60 4.44 11.36 -10.44
N TYR A 61 4.66 10.84 -9.24
CA TYR A 61 5.90 11.04 -8.51
C TYR A 61 7.06 10.26 -9.12
N VAL A 62 8.26 10.77 -8.87
CA VAL A 62 9.52 10.13 -9.24
C VAL A 62 10.50 10.36 -8.09
N THR A 63 11.28 9.36 -7.73
CA THR A 63 12.32 9.50 -6.70
C THR A 63 13.46 10.41 -7.21
N VAL A 64 14.26 10.94 -6.28
CA VAL A 64 15.59 11.40 -6.66
C VAL A 64 16.41 10.22 -7.20
N PRO A 65 17.49 10.45 -7.96
CA PRO A 65 18.38 9.39 -8.41
C PRO A 65 18.83 8.52 -7.22
N GLN A 66 18.68 7.20 -7.32
CA GLN A 66 18.99 6.25 -6.25
C GLN A 66 20.42 5.75 -6.41
N GLU A 67 21.33 6.25 -5.59
CA GLU A 67 22.76 6.01 -5.69
C GLU A 67 23.13 4.51 -5.77
N ARG A 68 22.48 3.69 -4.94
CA ARG A 68 22.72 2.24 -4.87
C ARG A 68 21.95 1.42 -5.91
N ALA A 69 21.14 2.08 -6.76
CA ALA A 69 20.41 1.50 -7.88
C ALA A 69 20.80 2.21 -9.20
N ASP A 70 22.10 2.26 -9.49
CA ASP A 70 22.72 2.83 -10.69
C ASP A 70 22.35 4.31 -10.93
N ALA A 71 22.19 5.07 -9.86
CA ALA A 71 21.78 6.48 -9.90
C ALA A 71 20.48 6.73 -10.72
N ARG A 72 19.59 5.72 -10.83
CA ARG A 72 18.34 5.84 -11.58
C ARG A 72 17.23 6.45 -10.74
N PRO A 73 16.43 7.36 -11.28
CA PRO A 73 15.16 7.72 -10.70
C PRO A 73 14.15 6.58 -10.89
N VAL A 74 13.31 6.34 -9.89
CA VAL A 74 12.25 5.33 -9.93
C VAL A 74 10.89 6.03 -9.95
N TYR A 75 10.04 5.69 -10.90
CA TYR A 75 8.69 6.23 -11.00
C TYR A 75 7.78 5.62 -9.91
N TRP A 76 7.02 6.48 -9.22
CA TRP A 76 6.16 6.14 -8.10
C TRP A 76 4.71 6.61 -8.34
N PRO A 77 3.86 5.83 -8.98
CA PRO A 77 2.45 6.17 -9.15
C PRO A 77 1.72 6.23 -7.81
N ARG A 78 0.93 7.27 -7.62
CA ARG A 78 0.04 7.46 -6.47
C ARG A 78 -1.30 8.00 -6.93
N GLY A 79 -2.41 7.39 -6.48
CA GLY A 79 -3.74 7.80 -6.88
C GLY A 79 -4.06 9.25 -6.51
N ARG A 80 -4.48 10.03 -7.51
CA ARG A 80 -5.04 11.37 -7.41
C ARG A 80 -6.48 11.33 -7.89
N VAL A 81 -7.31 10.70 -7.11
CA VAL A 81 -8.72 10.43 -7.38
C VAL A 81 -9.39 9.98 -6.08
N LEU A 82 -10.67 10.17 -5.91
CA LEU A 82 -11.39 9.65 -4.74
C LEU A 82 -11.25 8.12 -4.67
N GLY A 83 -10.86 7.61 -3.51
CA GLY A 83 -10.35 6.26 -3.31
C GLY A 83 -8.80 6.20 -3.26
N GLY A 84 -8.11 7.26 -3.72
CA GLY A 84 -6.65 7.35 -3.72
C GLY A 84 -6.00 6.17 -4.43
N SER A 85 -4.91 5.65 -3.86
CA SER A 85 -4.20 4.51 -4.46
C SER A 85 -5.01 3.20 -4.46
N SER A 86 -6.07 3.05 -3.65
CA SER A 86 -6.97 1.89 -3.76
C SER A 86 -7.78 1.88 -5.07
N ALA A 87 -7.97 3.04 -5.70
CA ALA A 87 -8.62 3.17 -7.00
C ALA A 87 -7.71 2.81 -8.19
N MET A 88 -6.38 2.60 -7.96
CA MET A 88 -5.44 2.28 -9.04
C MET A 88 -4.41 1.18 -8.70
N ASN A 89 -4.54 0.50 -7.56
CA ASN A 89 -3.66 -0.60 -7.17
C ASN A 89 -4.02 -1.92 -7.88
N ALA A 90 -3.20 -2.95 -7.69
CA ALA A 90 -3.45 -4.30 -8.20
C ALA A 90 -4.42 -5.12 -7.33
N MET A 91 -5.16 -4.50 -6.42
CA MET A 91 -6.22 -5.09 -5.60
C MET A 91 -5.84 -6.30 -4.74
N ILE A 92 -4.59 -6.66 -4.60
CA ILE A 92 -4.15 -7.78 -3.78
C ILE A 92 -4.51 -7.50 -2.32
N TYR A 93 -5.23 -8.43 -1.67
CA TYR A 93 -5.60 -8.34 -0.27
C TYR A 93 -4.63 -9.13 0.60
N ILE A 94 -3.75 -8.45 1.28
CA ILE A 94 -2.77 -9.00 2.23
C ILE A 94 -2.77 -8.14 3.49
N ARG A 95 -2.81 -8.79 4.66
CA ARG A 95 -2.80 -8.13 5.96
C ARG A 95 -1.40 -7.86 6.50
N GLY A 96 -0.38 -8.55 5.99
CA GLY A 96 0.97 -8.60 6.56
C GLY A 96 1.14 -9.77 7.52
N ASN A 97 2.27 -9.83 8.19
CA ASN A 97 2.57 -10.86 9.18
C ASN A 97 2.21 -10.38 10.59
N ARG A 98 1.77 -11.29 11.46
CA ARG A 98 1.48 -10.94 12.87
C ARG A 98 2.69 -10.30 13.57
N LEU A 99 3.89 -10.78 13.27
CA LEU A 99 5.13 -10.28 13.85
C LEU A 99 5.41 -8.80 13.51
N ASP A 100 4.90 -8.30 12.40
CA ASP A 100 5.05 -6.89 12.02
C ASP A 100 4.36 -5.97 13.03
N TYR A 101 3.12 -6.30 13.39
CA TYR A 101 2.31 -5.53 14.33
C TYR A 101 2.76 -5.72 15.78
N ASP A 102 3.16 -6.94 16.14
CA ASP A 102 3.73 -7.19 17.46
C ASP A 102 5.03 -6.38 17.64
N ALA A 103 5.87 -6.26 16.61
CA ALA A 103 7.04 -5.38 16.62
C ALA A 103 6.65 -3.88 16.73
N TRP A 104 5.55 -3.43 16.11
CA TRP A 104 5.08 -2.06 16.33
C TRP A 104 4.80 -1.77 17.80
N ARG A 105 4.12 -2.72 18.50
CA ARG A 105 3.86 -2.60 19.93
C ARG A 105 5.14 -2.68 20.76
N ASP A 106 5.97 -3.69 20.51
CA ASP A 106 7.06 -4.08 21.41
C ASP A 106 8.36 -3.31 21.14
N ASP A 107 8.72 -3.12 19.86
CA ASP A 107 9.98 -2.48 19.47
C ASP A 107 9.85 -0.96 19.31
N PHE A 108 8.67 -0.47 18.90
CA PHE A 108 8.42 0.96 18.66
C PHE A 108 7.55 1.61 19.75
N GLY A 109 7.10 0.84 20.74
CA GLY A 109 6.30 1.35 21.86
C GLY A 109 4.88 1.78 21.48
N CYS A 110 4.36 1.31 20.34
CA CYS A 110 3.03 1.62 19.87
C CYS A 110 1.97 0.79 20.61
N THR A 111 1.75 1.09 21.87
CA THR A 111 0.79 0.36 22.70
C THR A 111 -0.59 0.34 22.06
N GLY A 112 -1.19 -0.85 21.97
CA GLY A 112 -2.49 -1.06 21.34
C GLY A 112 -2.43 -1.32 19.84
N TRP A 113 -1.24 -1.42 19.21
CA TRP A 113 -1.06 -1.65 17.78
C TRP A 113 -0.45 -3.01 17.44
N GLY A 114 -0.44 -3.95 18.36
CA GLY A 114 -0.07 -5.34 18.10
C GLY A 114 -1.11 -6.07 17.23
N PHE A 115 -0.77 -7.27 16.80
CA PHE A 115 -1.66 -8.04 15.91
C PHE A 115 -3.01 -8.35 16.55
N ARG A 116 -3.03 -8.72 17.84
CA ARG A 116 -4.27 -9.04 18.58
C ARG A 116 -5.23 -7.84 18.65
N GLU A 117 -4.71 -6.64 18.76
CA GLU A 117 -5.48 -5.40 18.82
C GLU A 117 -5.98 -4.97 17.44
N LEU A 118 -5.25 -5.29 16.35
CA LEU A 118 -5.63 -4.94 14.97
C LEU A 118 -6.49 -6.00 14.28
N ALA A 119 -6.40 -7.27 14.69
CA ALA A 119 -7.15 -8.36 14.06
C ALA A 119 -8.67 -8.08 14.00
N PRO A 120 -9.35 -7.58 15.06
CA PRO A 120 -10.79 -7.26 15.00
C PRO A 120 -11.11 -6.18 13.96
N TYR A 121 -10.20 -5.26 13.68
CA TYR A 121 -10.41 -4.19 12.72
C TYR A 121 -10.25 -4.66 11.27
N PHE A 122 -9.38 -5.63 11.02
CA PHE A 122 -9.35 -6.35 9.75
C PHE A 122 -10.66 -7.09 9.50
N LEU A 123 -11.19 -7.79 10.51
CA LEU A 123 -12.46 -8.52 10.41
C LEU A 123 -13.64 -7.57 10.19
N ARG A 124 -13.68 -6.42 10.89
CA ARG A 124 -14.74 -5.40 10.75
C ARG A 124 -14.78 -4.79 9.34
N ALA A 125 -13.61 -4.60 8.74
CA ALA A 125 -13.51 -4.00 7.41
C ALA A 125 -13.92 -4.95 6.28
N GLU A 126 -13.76 -6.25 6.47
CA GLU A 126 -13.80 -7.28 5.44
C GLU A 126 -15.19 -7.88 5.22
N ASP A 127 -15.54 -8.08 3.96
CA ASP A 127 -16.61 -8.97 3.51
C ASP A 127 -16.01 -10.04 2.60
N ASN A 128 -15.55 -11.15 3.22
CA ASN A 128 -14.84 -12.21 2.52
C ASN A 128 -15.81 -13.22 1.90
N ALA A 129 -15.69 -13.45 0.60
CA ALA A 129 -16.53 -14.40 -0.14
C ALA A 129 -16.36 -15.86 0.30
N ARG A 130 -15.30 -16.20 1.05
CA ARG A 130 -15.11 -17.54 1.64
C ARG A 130 -15.90 -17.76 2.92
N GLY A 131 -16.53 -16.71 3.46
CA GLY A 131 -17.32 -16.74 4.69
C GLY A 131 -16.52 -16.34 5.93
N ALA A 132 -17.21 -16.24 7.06
CA ALA A 132 -16.63 -15.89 8.34
C ALA A 132 -15.77 -17.03 8.91
N SER A 133 -14.65 -16.67 9.51
CA SER A 133 -13.78 -17.59 10.24
C SER A 133 -13.04 -16.83 11.35
N ALA A 134 -12.16 -17.50 12.09
CA ALA A 134 -11.27 -16.83 13.04
C ALA A 134 -10.38 -15.77 12.33
N TYR A 135 -10.05 -15.99 11.06
CA TYR A 135 -9.17 -15.14 10.26
C TYR A 135 -9.93 -14.23 9.28
N HIS A 136 -11.23 -14.41 9.04
CA HIS A 136 -11.98 -13.67 8.02
C HIS A 136 -13.30 -13.14 8.54
N GLY A 137 -13.59 -11.89 8.18
CA GLY A 137 -14.86 -11.22 8.44
C GLY A 137 -15.84 -11.31 7.28
N THR A 138 -17.12 -11.13 7.58
CA THR A 138 -18.21 -10.98 6.60
C THR A 138 -19.06 -9.78 6.96
N GLY A 139 -19.72 -9.20 5.96
CA GLY A 139 -20.61 -8.06 6.15
C GLY A 139 -19.90 -6.71 6.35
N GLY A 140 -18.57 -6.68 6.30
CA GLY A 140 -17.81 -5.43 6.26
C GLY A 140 -17.95 -4.72 4.90
N PRO A 141 -17.55 -3.46 4.81
CA PRO A 141 -17.72 -2.68 3.58
C PRO A 141 -16.80 -3.12 2.43
N LEU A 142 -15.57 -3.60 2.74
CA LEU A 142 -14.58 -3.98 1.76
C LEU A 142 -14.78 -5.42 1.26
N SER A 143 -15.26 -5.57 0.03
CA SER A 143 -15.42 -6.90 -0.58
C SER A 143 -14.06 -7.52 -0.90
N VAL A 144 -13.83 -8.74 -0.42
CA VAL A 144 -12.63 -9.56 -0.66
C VAL A 144 -13.07 -10.86 -1.30
N GLN A 145 -12.57 -11.14 -2.50
CA GLN A 145 -13.00 -12.29 -3.29
C GLN A 145 -11.81 -13.09 -3.84
N ASP A 146 -12.08 -14.35 -4.17
CA ASP A 146 -11.18 -15.11 -5.02
C ASP A 146 -11.21 -14.56 -6.44
N LEU A 147 -10.09 -14.69 -7.14
CA LEU A 147 -9.98 -14.28 -8.54
C LEU A 147 -10.99 -15.01 -9.42
N ARG A 148 -11.78 -14.25 -10.21
CA ARG A 148 -12.71 -14.79 -11.21
C ARG A 148 -11.97 -15.29 -12.48
N HIS A 149 -10.77 -14.79 -12.72
CA HIS A 149 -9.87 -15.26 -13.78
C HIS A 149 -8.57 -15.70 -13.15
N LYS A 150 -8.11 -16.91 -13.51
CA LYS A 150 -6.83 -17.49 -13.07
C LYS A 150 -6.07 -17.96 -14.30
N SER A 151 -4.97 -17.29 -14.65
CA SER A 151 -4.17 -17.60 -15.83
C SER A 151 -3.46 -18.95 -15.71
N GLU A 152 -3.11 -19.54 -16.85
CA GLU A 152 -2.28 -20.74 -16.89
C GLU A 152 -0.87 -20.46 -16.35
N HIS A 153 -0.35 -19.24 -16.56
CA HIS A 153 0.94 -18.82 -16.02
C HIS A 153 0.99 -18.96 -14.49
N GLY A 154 -0.06 -18.47 -13.80
CA GLY A 154 -0.16 -18.60 -12.35
C GLY A 154 -0.25 -20.04 -11.88
N ARG A 155 -1.04 -20.88 -12.56
CA ARG A 155 -1.15 -22.33 -12.23
C ARG A 155 0.19 -23.04 -12.41
N HIS A 156 0.88 -22.79 -13.53
CA HIS A 156 2.18 -23.41 -13.81
C HIS A 156 3.25 -22.96 -12.81
N PHE A 157 3.22 -21.69 -12.39
CA PHE A 157 4.13 -21.19 -11.36
C PHE A 157 3.91 -21.91 -10.02
N ILE A 158 2.66 -21.98 -9.54
CA ILE A 158 2.32 -22.64 -8.28
C ILE A 158 2.77 -24.11 -8.32
N GLU A 159 2.47 -24.83 -9.40
CA GLU A 159 2.86 -26.23 -9.54
C GLU A 159 4.38 -26.40 -9.58
N ALA A 160 5.10 -25.58 -10.34
CA ALA A 160 6.56 -25.65 -10.42
C ALA A 160 7.23 -25.34 -9.08
N ALA A 161 6.78 -24.30 -8.40
CA ALA A 161 7.29 -23.93 -7.08
C ALA A 161 7.02 -25.03 -6.03
N THR A 162 5.82 -25.62 -6.06
CA THR A 162 5.49 -26.76 -5.17
C THR A 162 6.37 -27.96 -5.43
N ARG A 163 6.70 -28.28 -6.68
CA ARG A 163 7.66 -29.34 -7.03
C ARG A 163 9.08 -29.06 -6.55
N ARG A 164 9.42 -27.79 -6.30
CA ARG A 164 10.68 -27.35 -5.69
C ARG A 164 10.61 -27.23 -4.17
N GLY A 165 9.53 -27.68 -3.56
CA GLY A 165 9.37 -27.74 -2.10
C GLY A 165 8.66 -26.54 -1.48
N ALA A 166 8.16 -25.58 -2.27
CA ALA A 166 7.30 -24.54 -1.73
C ALA A 166 5.97 -25.16 -1.27
N VAL A 167 5.45 -24.68 -0.13
CA VAL A 167 4.15 -25.12 0.38
C VAL A 167 3.03 -24.48 -0.46
N ALA A 168 2.03 -25.26 -0.86
CA ALA A 168 0.82 -24.68 -1.43
C ALA A 168 0.04 -23.95 -0.33
N ASN A 169 -0.37 -22.71 -0.59
CA ASN A 169 -1.11 -21.89 0.36
C ASN A 169 -2.28 -21.18 -0.34
N ASP A 170 -3.48 -21.54 0.04
CA ASP A 170 -4.71 -20.93 -0.50
C ASP A 170 -5.13 -19.67 0.26
N ASP A 171 -4.51 -19.38 1.41
CA ASP A 171 -4.86 -18.26 2.26
C ASP A 171 -3.65 -17.64 2.97
N PHE A 172 -3.09 -16.59 2.38
CA PHE A 172 -1.96 -15.84 2.96
C PHE A 172 -2.35 -14.95 4.15
N ASN A 173 -3.64 -14.81 4.44
CA ASN A 173 -4.17 -14.05 5.58
C ASN A 173 -4.66 -14.97 6.71
N GLY A 174 -4.48 -16.27 6.54
CA GLY A 174 -4.76 -17.32 7.51
C GLY A 174 -3.65 -17.52 8.54
N PRO A 175 -3.55 -18.72 9.13
CA PRO A 175 -2.57 -19.02 10.18
C PRO A 175 -1.12 -18.99 9.70
N GLN A 176 -0.88 -19.16 8.41
CA GLN A 176 0.45 -19.22 7.80
C GLN A 176 0.53 -18.31 6.59
N GLN A 177 1.56 -17.46 6.53
CA GLN A 177 1.81 -16.59 5.40
C GLN A 177 2.73 -17.24 4.34
N ASP A 178 3.65 -18.13 4.73
CA ASP A 178 4.56 -18.81 3.83
C ASP A 178 3.81 -19.66 2.79
N GLY A 179 4.36 -19.77 1.58
CA GLY A 179 3.87 -20.64 0.53
C GLY A 179 3.52 -19.92 -0.76
N VAL A 180 2.93 -20.67 -1.71
CA VAL A 180 2.56 -20.17 -3.05
C VAL A 180 1.11 -20.50 -3.37
N GLY A 181 0.41 -19.57 -4.03
CA GLY A 181 -1.00 -19.71 -4.34
C GLY A 181 -1.55 -18.55 -5.16
N PHE A 182 -2.86 -18.50 -5.32
CA PHE A 182 -3.55 -17.33 -5.88
C PHE A 182 -3.92 -16.36 -4.78
N TYR A 183 -3.76 -15.07 -5.05
CA TYR A 183 -4.16 -14.03 -4.11
C TYR A 183 -5.68 -13.86 -4.08
N GLN A 184 -6.23 -13.49 -2.91
CA GLN A 184 -7.53 -12.86 -2.84
C GLN A 184 -7.40 -11.38 -3.22
N VAL A 185 -8.49 -10.81 -3.74
CA VAL A 185 -8.50 -9.45 -4.30
C VAL A 185 -9.67 -8.62 -3.78
N THR A 186 -9.45 -7.31 -3.64
CA THR A 186 -10.49 -6.33 -3.33
C THR A 186 -11.32 -6.05 -4.58
N GLN A 187 -12.20 -6.98 -4.91
CA GLN A 187 -13.16 -6.90 -6.01
C GLN A 187 -14.56 -7.24 -5.53
N ARG A 188 -15.55 -6.65 -6.19
CA ARG A 188 -16.96 -7.01 -6.06
C ARG A 188 -17.50 -7.30 -7.44
N ASP A 189 -17.96 -8.52 -7.67
CA ASP A 189 -18.56 -8.96 -8.94
C ASP A 189 -17.71 -8.71 -10.20
N GLY A 190 -16.39 -8.91 -10.10
CA GLY A 190 -15.46 -8.73 -11.23
C GLY A 190 -15.15 -7.26 -11.56
N ARG A 191 -15.47 -6.37 -10.67
CA ARG A 191 -15.10 -4.95 -10.68
C ARG A 191 -14.19 -4.65 -9.47
N ARG A 192 -13.35 -3.65 -9.58
CA ARG A 192 -12.60 -3.12 -8.44
C ARG A 192 -13.56 -2.71 -7.32
N CYS A 193 -13.19 -3.01 -6.08
CA CYS A 193 -13.78 -2.46 -4.86
C CYS A 193 -12.70 -1.60 -4.18
N SER A 194 -12.63 -0.32 -4.55
CA SER A 194 -11.75 0.65 -3.90
C SER A 194 -12.30 1.03 -2.53
N ALA A 195 -11.52 1.77 -1.73
CA ALA A 195 -12.02 2.31 -0.47
C ALA A 195 -13.20 3.29 -0.66
N ALA A 196 -13.26 4.00 -1.79
CA ALA A 196 -14.42 4.84 -2.11
C ALA A 196 -15.66 3.99 -2.41
N ASP A 197 -15.52 2.91 -3.20
CA ASP A 197 -16.64 1.97 -3.46
C ASP A 197 -17.12 1.29 -2.19
N ALA A 198 -16.19 0.96 -1.29
CA ALA A 198 -16.48 0.26 -0.05
C ALA A 198 -17.17 1.16 0.99
N TYR A 199 -16.64 2.35 1.23
CA TYR A 199 -17.04 3.17 2.38
C TYR A 199 -17.87 4.39 2.02
N LEU A 200 -17.85 4.85 0.77
CA LEU A 200 -18.56 6.05 0.33
C LEU A 200 -19.69 5.79 -0.66
N ALA A 201 -20.06 4.53 -0.88
CA ALA A 201 -21.19 4.17 -1.73
C ALA A 201 -22.53 4.74 -1.20
N GLN A 202 -22.68 4.80 0.11
CA GLN A 202 -23.80 5.44 0.79
C GLN A 202 -23.26 6.57 1.66
N ARG A 203 -23.54 7.81 1.28
CA ARG A 203 -23.05 9.00 1.99
C ARG A 203 -24.16 9.55 2.86
N PRO A 204 -24.01 9.59 4.19
CA PRO A 204 -24.96 10.25 5.07
C PRO A 204 -24.96 11.77 4.85
N GLN A 205 -26.04 12.46 5.20
CA GLN A 205 -26.20 13.88 4.94
C GLN A 205 -25.19 14.78 5.65
N ASN A 206 -24.63 14.33 6.76
CA ASN A 206 -23.63 15.01 7.56
C ASN A 206 -22.19 14.81 7.03
N LEU A 207 -22.00 14.06 5.93
CA LEU A 207 -20.73 13.90 5.23
C LEU A 207 -20.69 14.72 3.95
N THR A 208 -19.80 15.71 3.90
CA THR A 208 -19.47 16.45 2.67
C THR A 208 -18.19 15.91 2.06
N VAL A 209 -18.23 15.48 0.81
CA VAL A 209 -17.05 15.06 0.04
C VAL A 209 -16.79 16.08 -1.06
N LEU A 210 -15.64 16.74 -1.00
CA LEU A 210 -15.23 17.73 -1.98
C LEU A 210 -14.04 17.20 -2.79
N THR A 211 -14.29 16.90 -4.05
CA THR A 211 -13.27 16.47 -5.02
C THR A 211 -12.66 17.67 -5.75
N ASN A 212 -11.49 17.46 -6.42
CA ASN A 212 -10.72 18.54 -7.05
C ASN A 212 -10.35 19.68 -6.07
N ALA A 213 -10.23 19.35 -4.79
CA ALA A 213 -9.89 20.23 -3.69
C ALA A 213 -8.50 19.86 -3.13
N THR A 214 -7.47 20.59 -3.56
CA THR A 214 -6.09 20.34 -3.16
C THR A 214 -5.74 21.14 -1.93
N ALA A 215 -5.49 20.47 -0.80
CA ALA A 215 -4.98 21.12 0.41
C ALA A 215 -3.60 21.74 0.18
N THR A 216 -3.41 22.97 0.65
CA THR A 216 -2.19 23.76 0.46
C THR A 216 -1.47 24.08 1.77
N GLY A 217 -2.16 24.03 2.91
CA GLY A 217 -1.60 24.31 4.23
C GLY A 217 -2.58 24.03 5.35
N LEU A 218 -2.06 23.99 6.58
CA LEU A 218 -2.84 23.94 7.81
C LEU A 218 -2.99 25.34 8.38
N VAL A 219 -4.14 25.63 8.96
CA VAL A 219 -4.37 26.83 9.75
C VAL A 219 -4.06 26.50 11.20
N ILE A 220 -2.93 27.01 11.70
CA ILE A 220 -2.50 26.80 13.09
C ILE A 220 -2.71 28.10 13.87
N GLU A 221 -3.52 28.05 14.92
CA GLU A 221 -3.87 29.18 15.79
C GLU A 221 -3.66 28.79 17.25
N GLY A 222 -2.83 29.52 17.98
CA GLY A 222 -2.56 29.25 19.39
C GLY A 222 -2.01 27.84 19.68
N GLY A 223 -1.25 27.24 18.75
CA GLY A 223 -0.73 25.87 18.90
C GLY A 223 -1.72 24.76 18.53
N ARG A 224 -2.90 25.11 18.01
CA ARG A 224 -3.95 24.18 17.61
C ARG A 224 -4.21 24.25 16.09
N ALA A 225 -4.45 23.10 15.46
CA ALA A 225 -4.95 23.03 14.09
C ALA A 225 -6.44 23.42 14.07
N ALA A 226 -6.73 24.61 13.53
CA ALA A 226 -8.06 25.19 13.45
C ALA A 226 -8.73 24.99 12.08
N GLY A 227 -8.00 24.45 11.09
CA GLY A 227 -8.54 24.22 9.75
C GLY A 227 -7.48 23.92 8.69
N VAL A 228 -7.93 23.96 7.45
CA VAL A 228 -7.12 23.64 6.26
C VAL A 228 -7.37 24.70 5.19
N THR A 229 -6.30 25.22 4.58
CA THR A 229 -6.39 25.98 3.32
C THR A 229 -6.30 25.01 2.14
N TYR A 230 -7.12 25.23 1.13
CA TYR A 230 -7.17 24.38 -0.05
C TYR A 230 -7.54 25.18 -1.31
N ARG A 231 -7.16 24.67 -2.46
CA ARG A 231 -7.53 25.22 -3.76
C ARG A 231 -8.64 24.38 -4.39
N HIS A 232 -9.74 25.06 -4.72
CA HIS A 232 -10.87 24.45 -5.40
C HIS A 232 -11.42 25.40 -6.47
N ALA A 233 -11.73 24.91 -7.67
CA ALA A 233 -12.23 25.70 -8.79
C ALA A 233 -11.38 26.97 -9.09
N GLY A 234 -10.06 26.89 -8.91
CA GLY A 234 -9.12 27.99 -9.15
C GLY A 234 -9.02 29.04 -8.03
N ARG A 235 -9.77 28.88 -6.93
CA ARG A 235 -9.78 29.76 -5.76
C ARG A 235 -9.09 29.09 -4.58
N GLU A 236 -8.53 29.90 -3.69
CA GLU A 236 -8.08 29.46 -2.37
C GLU A 236 -9.22 29.66 -1.38
N GLU A 237 -9.50 28.62 -0.61
CA GLU A 237 -10.58 28.55 0.37
C GLU A 237 -10.04 28.01 1.69
N THR A 238 -10.79 28.20 2.78
CA THR A 238 -10.45 27.69 4.11
C THR A 238 -11.61 26.90 4.68
N ALA A 239 -11.35 25.66 5.07
CA ALA A 239 -12.28 24.86 5.87
C ALA A 239 -11.85 24.91 7.34
N ARG A 240 -12.78 25.28 8.24
CA ARG A 240 -12.56 25.31 9.69
C ARG A 240 -13.02 24.00 10.33
N ALA A 241 -12.21 23.49 11.27
CA ALA A 241 -12.48 22.31 12.08
C ALA A 241 -12.71 22.72 13.54
N GLU A 242 -13.83 22.32 14.13
CA GLU A 242 -14.13 22.56 15.55
C GLU A 242 -13.42 21.55 16.45
N ALA A 243 -13.42 20.27 16.07
CA ALA A 243 -12.78 19.20 16.82
C ALA A 243 -11.34 18.97 16.35
N GLU A 244 -11.14 18.38 15.18
CA GLU A 244 -9.79 18.01 14.70
C GLU A 244 -9.65 18.14 13.18
N VAL A 245 -8.42 18.39 12.73
CA VAL A 245 -7.95 18.18 11.37
C VAL A 245 -7.23 16.84 11.31
N ILE A 246 -7.57 16.01 10.30
CA ILE A 246 -7.00 14.67 10.14
C ILE A 246 -6.31 14.59 8.79
N LEU A 247 -5.00 14.38 8.78
CA LEU A 247 -4.24 14.15 7.56
C LEU A 247 -4.32 12.67 7.17
N ALA A 248 -4.83 12.40 5.97
CA ALA A 248 -4.94 11.08 5.34
C ALA A 248 -4.42 11.14 3.88
N ALA A 249 -3.45 12.03 3.62
CA ALA A 249 -2.92 12.30 2.29
C ALA A 249 -1.81 11.32 1.85
N GLY A 250 -1.59 10.25 2.61
CA GLY A 250 -0.63 9.18 2.34
C GLY A 250 0.80 9.55 2.68
N ALA A 251 1.68 8.56 2.53
CA ALA A 251 3.09 8.65 2.94
C ALA A 251 3.90 9.78 2.27
N ILE A 252 3.36 10.42 1.24
CA ILE A 252 4.00 11.54 0.54
C ILE A 252 3.29 12.85 0.89
N GLY A 253 1.96 12.91 0.78
CA GLY A 253 1.20 14.13 0.97
C GLY A 253 1.13 14.60 2.42
N SER A 254 0.97 13.69 3.39
CA SER A 254 0.87 14.05 4.81
C SER A 254 2.14 14.72 5.35
N PRO A 255 3.36 14.15 5.20
CA PRO A 255 4.57 14.85 5.64
C PRO A 255 4.85 16.12 4.83
N GLN A 256 4.52 16.17 3.54
CA GLN A 256 4.64 17.38 2.73
C GLN A 256 3.78 18.50 3.30
N LEU A 257 2.51 18.23 3.62
CA LEU A 257 1.59 19.22 4.16
C LEU A 257 2.00 19.69 5.56
N LEU A 258 2.49 18.80 6.42
CA LEU A 258 3.08 19.17 7.72
C LEU A 258 4.23 20.16 7.54
N MET A 259 5.20 19.84 6.68
CA MET A 259 6.37 20.69 6.43
C MET A 259 5.95 22.05 5.83
N LEU A 260 5.06 22.08 4.84
CA LEU A 260 4.53 23.32 4.26
C LEU A 260 3.83 24.20 5.30
N SER A 261 3.33 23.60 6.38
CA SER A 261 2.63 24.27 7.48
C SER A 261 3.55 24.60 8.67
N GLY A 262 4.87 24.48 8.53
CA GLY A 262 5.83 24.84 9.57
C GLY A 262 6.07 23.75 10.63
N ILE A 263 5.63 22.50 10.38
CA ILE A 263 5.82 21.35 11.28
C ILE A 263 6.78 20.37 10.60
N GLY A 264 8.03 20.34 11.05
CA GLY A 264 9.07 19.53 10.40
C GLY A 264 10.47 19.86 10.84
N PRO A 265 11.51 19.33 10.15
CA PRO A 265 12.90 19.60 10.47
C PRO A 265 13.22 21.09 10.35
N ALA A 266 13.53 21.74 11.47
CA ALA A 266 13.63 23.22 11.56
C ALA A 266 14.63 23.81 10.55
N ASP A 267 15.81 23.21 10.39
CA ASP A 267 16.81 23.74 9.46
C ASP A 267 16.34 23.64 8.00
N HIS A 268 15.76 22.50 7.62
CA HIS A 268 15.19 22.35 6.29
C HIS A 268 14.04 23.32 6.01
N LEU A 269 13.16 23.57 6.99
CA LEU A 269 12.06 24.54 6.84
C LEU A 269 12.61 25.96 6.65
N ARG A 270 13.64 26.36 7.41
CA ARG A 270 14.30 27.67 7.26
C ARG A 270 14.97 27.82 5.89
N GLU A 271 15.63 26.76 5.38
CA GLU A 271 16.20 26.74 4.02
C GLU A 271 15.13 26.98 2.95
N GLN A 272 13.90 26.50 3.17
CA GLN A 272 12.77 26.73 2.25
C GLN A 272 12.04 28.07 2.51
N GLY A 273 12.49 28.88 3.48
CA GLY A 273 11.84 30.14 3.86
C GLY A 273 10.48 29.92 4.53
N ILE A 274 10.29 28.80 5.23
CA ILE A 274 9.08 28.47 5.98
C ILE A 274 9.30 28.77 7.45
N TYR A 275 8.35 29.46 8.08
CA TYR A 275 8.37 29.72 9.52
C TYR A 275 8.18 28.40 10.30
N VAL A 276 9.07 28.15 11.26
CA VAL A 276 9.03 26.94 12.08
C VAL A 276 8.04 27.12 13.22
N ILE A 277 6.96 26.34 13.21
CA ILE A 277 5.98 26.27 14.30
C ILE A 277 6.39 25.19 15.29
N VAL A 278 6.72 24.00 14.79
CA VAL A 278 7.20 22.87 15.60
C VAL A 278 8.44 22.27 14.93
N ASP A 279 9.56 22.20 15.65
CA ASP A 279 10.72 21.43 15.21
C ASP A 279 10.43 19.95 15.43
N SER A 280 10.20 19.24 14.34
CA SER A 280 9.94 17.80 14.31
C SER A 280 10.84 17.11 13.27
N PRO A 281 12.07 16.73 13.64
CA PRO A 281 13.05 16.14 12.73
C PRO A 281 12.58 14.84 12.07
N ALA A 282 11.63 14.14 12.70
CA ALA A 282 11.05 12.89 12.23
C ALA A 282 10.10 13.04 11.04
N VAL A 283 9.54 14.24 10.79
CA VAL A 283 8.65 14.47 9.65
C VAL A 283 9.42 14.28 8.34
N GLY A 284 8.92 13.37 7.52
CA GLY A 284 9.55 12.96 6.26
C GLY A 284 10.77 12.05 6.43
N ALA A 285 11.19 11.70 7.64
CA ALA A 285 12.19 10.67 7.89
C ALA A 285 11.58 9.26 7.83
N ASN A 286 12.41 8.22 7.99
CA ASN A 286 11.99 6.81 8.03
C ASN A 286 11.18 6.35 6.81
N LEU A 287 11.32 6.99 5.65
CA LEU A 287 10.66 6.52 4.43
C LEU A 287 11.14 5.11 4.08
N ALA A 288 10.21 4.19 3.97
CA ALA A 288 10.44 2.82 3.52
C ALA A 288 9.51 2.48 2.37
N ASP A 289 9.95 1.57 1.50
CA ASP A 289 9.16 1.00 0.41
C ASP A 289 9.64 -0.41 0.12
N HIS A 290 8.80 -1.24 -0.50
CA HIS A 290 9.16 -2.59 -0.92
C HIS A 290 9.81 -2.56 -2.31
N PRO A 291 11.15 -2.71 -2.43
CA PRO A 291 11.81 -2.82 -3.71
C PRO A 291 11.51 -4.17 -4.35
N SER A 292 11.47 -4.20 -5.67
CA SER A 292 11.20 -5.40 -6.45
C SER A 292 12.12 -5.51 -7.65
N VAL A 293 12.36 -6.74 -8.09
CA VAL A 293 13.20 -7.04 -9.26
C VAL A 293 12.45 -8.03 -10.15
N PRO A 294 12.29 -7.76 -11.46
CA PRO A 294 11.60 -8.66 -12.37
C PRO A 294 12.51 -9.82 -12.82
N VAL A 295 11.95 -11.01 -12.89
CA VAL A 295 12.52 -12.15 -13.63
C VAL A 295 11.52 -12.51 -14.73
N LEU A 296 11.94 -12.48 -15.99
CA LEU A 296 11.05 -12.58 -17.14
C LEU A 296 11.41 -13.77 -18.03
N TRP A 297 10.38 -14.49 -18.49
CA TRP A 297 10.51 -15.54 -19.51
C TRP A 297 9.57 -15.29 -20.68
N SER A 298 10.02 -15.61 -21.89
CA SER A 298 9.17 -15.76 -23.05
C SER A 298 8.30 -17.02 -22.89
N THR A 299 6.99 -16.89 -23.13
CA THR A 299 6.03 -18.00 -23.00
C THR A 299 5.19 -18.16 -24.28
N PRO A 300 5.81 -18.50 -25.43
CA PRO A 300 5.14 -18.50 -26.73
C PRO A 300 3.95 -19.46 -26.81
N ALA A 301 3.94 -20.53 -26.01
CA ALA A 301 2.86 -21.51 -25.95
C ALA A 301 1.61 -21.00 -25.19
N LEU A 302 1.73 -19.97 -24.34
CA LEU A 302 0.64 -19.45 -23.53
C LEU A 302 0.15 -18.11 -24.09
N LYS A 303 -1.16 -17.92 -24.05
CA LYS A 303 -1.76 -16.62 -24.42
C LYS A 303 -1.53 -15.60 -23.30
N GLY A 304 -0.99 -14.44 -23.64
CA GLY A 304 -0.88 -13.31 -22.73
C GLY A 304 -2.25 -12.75 -22.35
N LEU A 305 -2.30 -11.99 -21.25
CA LEU A 305 -3.53 -11.38 -20.76
C LEU A 305 -4.18 -10.47 -21.81
N TRP A 306 -3.40 -9.62 -22.46
CA TRP A 306 -3.91 -8.65 -23.43
C TRP A 306 -4.43 -9.29 -24.72
N GLU A 307 -3.81 -10.36 -25.17
CA GLU A 307 -4.29 -11.16 -26.30
C GLU A 307 -5.65 -11.80 -26.00
N SER A 308 -5.82 -12.25 -24.75
CA SER A 308 -7.07 -12.84 -24.28
C SER A 308 -8.17 -11.81 -24.00
N SER A 309 -7.81 -10.53 -23.88
CA SER A 309 -8.71 -9.44 -23.44
C SER A 309 -9.37 -8.68 -24.57
N GLY A 310 -8.87 -8.63 -25.79
CA GLY A 310 -9.34 -7.91 -26.97
C GLY A 310 -10.76 -7.34 -26.97
N THR A 311 -11.30 -6.90 -28.08
CA THR A 311 -12.65 -6.30 -28.19
C THR A 311 -13.75 -7.22 -27.64
N ALA A 312 -13.65 -8.52 -27.91
CA ALA A 312 -14.63 -9.50 -27.42
C ALA A 312 -14.53 -9.68 -25.89
N GLY A 313 -13.33 -9.63 -25.32
CA GLY A 313 -13.10 -9.65 -23.88
C GLY A 313 -13.70 -8.44 -23.17
N PHE A 314 -13.56 -7.26 -23.77
CA PHE A 314 -14.17 -6.02 -23.28
C PHE A 314 -15.71 -6.11 -23.32
N ALA A 315 -16.30 -6.47 -24.46
CA ALA A 315 -17.74 -6.65 -24.58
C ALA A 315 -18.31 -7.68 -23.58
N ARG A 316 -17.60 -8.79 -23.39
CA ARG A 316 -17.96 -9.80 -22.39
C ARG A 316 -17.94 -9.23 -20.97
N TRP A 317 -16.89 -8.46 -20.64
CA TRP A 317 -16.77 -7.85 -19.30
C TRP A 317 -17.89 -6.84 -19.06
N MET A 318 -18.19 -5.97 -20.03
CA MET A 318 -19.26 -4.97 -19.92
C MET A 318 -20.63 -5.59 -19.59
N VAL A 319 -20.91 -6.78 -20.13
CA VAL A 319 -22.22 -7.44 -19.92
C VAL A 319 -22.23 -8.37 -18.70
N THR A 320 -21.12 -9.06 -18.44
CA THR A 320 -21.11 -10.17 -17.48
C THR A 320 -20.17 -9.97 -16.31
N HIS A 321 -19.28 -8.99 -16.36
CA HIS A 321 -18.14 -8.81 -15.44
C HIS A 321 -17.34 -10.11 -15.24
N LYS A 322 -17.09 -10.87 -16.33
CA LYS A 322 -16.34 -12.13 -16.33
C LYS A 322 -15.25 -12.10 -17.41
N GLY A 323 -14.29 -13.01 -17.26
CA GLY A 323 -13.20 -13.20 -18.23
C GLY A 323 -11.91 -12.47 -17.87
N PRO A 324 -10.95 -12.39 -18.81
CA PRO A 324 -9.61 -11.91 -18.53
C PRO A 324 -9.51 -10.49 -17.96
N LEU A 325 -10.46 -9.61 -18.26
CA LEU A 325 -10.46 -8.24 -17.73
C LEU A 325 -10.78 -8.16 -16.22
N THR A 326 -11.24 -9.25 -15.60
CA THR A 326 -11.34 -9.36 -14.14
C THR A 326 -10.02 -9.72 -13.47
N SER A 327 -8.98 -10.03 -14.24
CA SER A 327 -7.63 -10.23 -13.73
C SER A 327 -7.09 -8.96 -13.07
N ASN A 328 -6.42 -9.12 -11.95
CA ASN A 328 -5.65 -8.04 -11.34
C ASN A 328 -4.21 -7.97 -11.85
N ILE A 329 -3.89 -8.69 -12.93
CA ILE A 329 -2.58 -8.90 -13.55
C ILE A 329 -1.63 -9.72 -12.64
N ALA A 330 -1.46 -9.36 -11.39
CA ALA A 330 -0.61 -10.08 -10.42
C ALA A 330 -1.44 -11.15 -9.67
N GLU A 331 -1.91 -12.17 -10.39
CA GLU A 331 -2.91 -13.13 -9.93
C GLU A 331 -2.40 -14.13 -8.90
N ALA A 332 -1.19 -14.64 -9.13
CA ALA A 332 -0.56 -15.67 -8.30
C ALA A 332 0.73 -15.12 -7.69
N GLY A 333 1.22 -15.83 -6.70
CA GLY A 333 2.49 -15.51 -6.05
C GLY A 333 2.66 -16.28 -4.76
N GLY A 334 3.17 -15.60 -3.74
CA GLY A 334 3.36 -16.20 -2.43
C GLY A 334 4.44 -15.51 -1.63
N PHE A 335 4.80 -16.14 -0.53
CA PHE A 335 5.79 -15.64 0.42
C PHE A 335 6.84 -16.70 0.71
N ALA A 336 8.09 -16.28 0.82
CA ALA A 336 9.21 -17.17 1.13
C ALA A 336 10.24 -16.45 2.01
N ARG A 337 11.14 -17.25 2.60
CA ARG A 337 12.27 -16.75 3.37
C ARG A 337 13.52 -16.83 2.52
N SER A 338 14.27 -15.72 2.44
CA SER A 338 15.60 -15.70 1.79
C SER A 338 16.61 -16.54 2.59
N ASP A 339 16.40 -16.64 3.90
CA ASP A 339 17.13 -17.50 4.84
C ASP A 339 16.13 -18.30 5.68
N PRO A 340 16.21 -19.64 5.72
CA PRO A 340 15.31 -20.49 6.49
C PRO A 340 15.25 -20.17 8.00
N ARG A 341 16.27 -19.49 8.54
CA ARG A 341 16.36 -19.08 9.94
C ARG A 341 15.50 -17.89 10.31
N LEU A 342 14.98 -17.14 9.32
CA LEU A 342 14.09 -16.01 9.57
C LEU A 342 12.79 -16.47 10.21
N ALA A 343 12.27 -15.68 11.16
CA ALA A 343 11.03 -15.98 11.86
C ALA A 343 9.79 -15.85 10.97
N ALA A 344 9.86 -14.99 9.95
CA ALA A 344 8.78 -14.75 8.98
C ALA A 344 9.35 -14.57 7.56
N PRO A 345 8.52 -14.69 6.51
CA PRO A 345 8.94 -14.43 5.14
C PRO A 345 9.46 -12.99 4.96
N ASP A 346 10.52 -12.82 4.22
CA ASP A 346 11.09 -11.54 3.81
C ASP A 346 10.95 -11.28 2.31
N LEU A 347 10.48 -12.28 1.54
CA LEU A 347 10.26 -12.21 0.10
C LEU A 347 8.79 -12.45 -0.23
N GLN A 348 8.28 -11.70 -1.22
CA GLN A 348 6.98 -11.90 -1.85
C GLN A 348 7.15 -12.07 -3.36
N TRP A 349 6.43 -13.00 -3.95
CA TRP A 349 6.35 -13.21 -5.38
C TRP A 349 5.08 -12.58 -5.95
N HIS A 350 5.19 -11.92 -7.12
CA HIS A 350 4.02 -11.55 -7.91
C HIS A 350 4.20 -12.11 -9.32
N VAL A 351 3.29 -12.97 -9.74
CA VAL A 351 3.33 -13.62 -11.04
C VAL A 351 2.35 -12.94 -11.98
N LEU A 352 2.89 -12.41 -13.06
CA LEU A 352 2.14 -11.63 -14.04
C LEU A 352 2.15 -12.33 -15.40
N PRO A 353 1.01 -12.58 -16.05
CA PRO A 353 0.92 -13.14 -17.41
C PRO A 353 1.21 -12.11 -18.50
N VAL A 354 2.22 -11.26 -18.29
CA VAL A 354 2.65 -10.16 -19.16
C VAL A 354 4.15 -9.93 -19.05
N ALA A 355 4.78 -9.31 -20.05
CA ALA A 355 6.12 -8.76 -19.93
C ALA A 355 6.08 -7.45 -19.14
N PHE A 356 6.38 -7.49 -17.86
CA PHE A 356 6.42 -6.31 -17.02
C PHE A 356 7.76 -5.59 -17.16
N ARG A 357 7.87 -4.74 -18.20
CA ARG A 357 9.00 -3.84 -18.43
C ARG A 357 8.59 -2.41 -18.19
N ASP A 358 9.53 -1.57 -17.76
CA ASP A 358 9.26 -0.17 -17.40
C ASP A 358 7.98 -0.03 -16.54
N GLN A 359 7.88 -0.84 -15.51
CA GLN A 359 6.73 -0.85 -14.57
C GLN A 359 5.37 -1.08 -15.24
N GLY A 360 5.34 -1.87 -16.33
CA GLY A 360 4.13 -2.17 -17.10
C GLY A 360 3.73 -1.07 -18.08
N LEU A 361 4.57 -0.07 -18.30
CA LEU A 361 4.35 1.02 -19.26
C LEU A 361 4.86 0.70 -20.66
N ALA A 362 5.77 -0.30 -20.79
CA ALA A 362 6.21 -0.77 -22.10
C ALA A 362 5.14 -1.64 -22.77
N ASP A 363 5.12 -1.63 -24.11
CA ASP A 363 4.18 -2.42 -24.91
C ASP A 363 4.31 -3.93 -24.59
N PRO A 364 3.25 -4.59 -24.12
CA PRO A 364 3.24 -6.01 -23.77
C PRO A 364 3.03 -6.94 -24.98
N ALA A 365 3.34 -6.53 -26.20
CA ALA A 365 3.09 -7.31 -27.43
C ALA A 365 3.72 -8.71 -27.43
N ARG A 366 4.75 -8.96 -26.61
CA ARG A 366 5.40 -10.26 -26.47
C ARG A 366 4.69 -11.13 -25.44
N ARG A 367 4.33 -12.37 -25.82
CA ARG A 367 3.87 -13.40 -24.87
C ARG A 367 4.98 -13.72 -23.87
N ALA A 368 4.77 -13.35 -22.64
CA ALA A 368 5.77 -13.50 -21.58
C ALA A 368 5.10 -13.65 -20.22
N MET A 369 5.87 -14.15 -19.28
CA MET A 369 5.56 -14.18 -17.85
C MET A 369 6.62 -13.41 -17.10
N THR A 370 6.18 -12.66 -16.10
CA THR A 370 7.07 -12.01 -15.15
C THR A 370 6.82 -12.54 -13.75
N VAL A 371 7.89 -12.83 -13.03
CA VAL A 371 7.87 -12.99 -11.58
C VAL A 371 8.57 -11.77 -10.98
N LEU A 372 7.84 -10.91 -10.29
CA LEU A 372 8.43 -9.84 -9.49
C LEU A 372 8.87 -10.41 -8.15
N VAL A 373 10.16 -10.34 -7.89
CA VAL A 373 10.79 -10.71 -6.62
C VAL A 373 10.79 -9.46 -5.75
N THR A 374 9.93 -9.42 -4.75
CA THR A 374 9.74 -8.26 -3.86
C THR A 374 10.33 -8.54 -2.50
N LEU A 375 11.16 -7.64 -2.00
CA LEU A 375 11.61 -7.65 -0.60
C LEU A 375 10.54 -6.99 0.27
N VAL A 376 10.01 -7.74 1.28
CA VAL A 376 8.94 -7.28 2.16
C VAL A 376 9.37 -7.07 3.61
N ASP A 377 10.59 -7.44 3.97
CA ASP A 377 11.24 -7.08 5.23
C ASP A 377 12.45 -6.17 4.94
N VAL A 378 12.14 -4.90 4.69
CA VAL A 378 13.13 -3.92 4.21
C VAL A 378 13.86 -3.28 5.38
N THR A 379 15.19 -3.26 5.32
CA THR A 379 16.03 -2.58 6.31
C THR A 379 16.42 -1.16 5.89
N SER A 380 16.64 -0.95 4.60
CA SER A 380 16.97 0.38 4.04
C SER A 380 15.90 1.41 4.38
N ARG A 381 16.33 2.61 4.74
CA ARG A 381 15.46 3.74 5.07
C ARG A 381 15.91 4.98 4.34
N GLY A 382 14.94 5.79 4.00
CA GLY A 382 15.14 7.03 3.31
C GLY A 382 14.39 8.18 3.94
N ARG A 383 14.12 9.20 3.13
CA ARG A 383 13.49 10.43 3.59
C ARG A 383 12.71 11.14 2.49
N LEU A 384 11.80 12.00 2.91
CA LEU A 384 11.08 12.96 2.06
C LEU A 384 11.44 14.37 2.52
N ARG A 385 11.67 15.28 1.57
CA ARG A 385 11.95 16.70 1.84
C ARG A 385 11.17 17.58 0.86
N LEU A 386 10.91 18.82 1.23
CA LEU A 386 10.35 19.79 0.31
C LEU A 386 11.37 20.17 -0.77
N ALA A 387 10.93 20.28 -2.01
CA ALA A 387 11.72 20.90 -3.08
C ALA A 387 11.58 22.43 -3.05
N SER A 388 10.49 22.95 -2.48
CA SER A 388 10.19 24.36 -2.36
C SER A 388 9.01 24.57 -1.40
N ARG A 389 8.79 25.82 -0.97
CA ARG A 389 7.60 26.22 -0.20
C ARG A 389 6.30 26.29 -1.02
N ASP A 390 6.36 26.14 -2.34
CA ASP A 390 5.17 26.12 -3.18
C ASP A 390 4.51 24.73 -3.13
N PRO A 391 3.26 24.60 -2.66
CA PRO A 391 2.58 23.30 -2.54
C PRO A 391 2.34 22.59 -3.88
N ARG A 392 2.52 23.27 -5.01
CA ARG A 392 2.41 22.68 -6.35
C ARG A 392 3.66 21.88 -6.74
N HIS A 393 4.80 22.13 -6.11
CA HIS A 393 6.03 21.41 -6.40
C HIS A 393 6.02 20.06 -5.71
N ARG A 394 6.41 19.03 -6.47
CA ARG A 394 6.57 17.68 -5.93
C ARG A 394 7.72 17.66 -4.92
N PRO A 395 7.58 16.91 -3.82
CA PRO A 395 8.67 16.77 -2.86
C PRO A 395 9.83 15.95 -3.44
N LEU A 396 10.99 16.06 -2.82
CA LEU A 396 12.16 15.22 -3.05
C LEU A 396 11.93 13.91 -2.30
N ILE A 397 11.80 12.81 -3.05
CA ILE A 397 11.50 11.49 -2.53
C ILE A 397 12.76 10.64 -2.65
N ASP A 398 13.34 10.27 -1.53
CA ASP A 398 14.54 9.43 -1.46
C ASP A 398 14.25 8.21 -0.57
N PRO A 399 13.85 7.06 -1.14
CA PRO A 399 13.62 5.84 -0.36
C PRO A 399 14.90 5.19 0.15
N GLY A 400 16.09 5.58 -0.32
CA GLY A 400 17.38 5.03 0.08
C GLY A 400 17.51 3.54 -0.28
N TYR A 401 17.01 3.12 -1.43
CA TYR A 401 17.04 1.72 -1.85
C TYR A 401 18.45 1.12 -1.78
N LEU A 402 18.54 -0.09 -1.24
CA LEU A 402 19.77 -0.88 -1.14
C LEU A 402 20.90 -0.22 -0.34
N THR A 403 20.59 0.74 0.53
CA THR A 403 21.58 1.34 1.45
C THR A 403 22.05 0.34 2.50
N ASP A 404 21.20 -0.62 2.85
CA ASP A 404 21.59 -1.78 3.65
C ASP A 404 21.90 -2.99 2.75
N VAL A 405 23.06 -3.60 2.95
CA VAL A 405 23.53 -4.73 2.13
C VAL A 405 22.67 -5.99 2.30
N ARG A 406 21.94 -6.11 3.41
CA ARG A 406 21.03 -7.24 3.66
C ARG A 406 19.90 -7.28 2.65
N ASP A 407 19.37 -6.12 2.29
CA ASP A 407 18.28 -5.99 1.30
C ASP A 407 18.71 -6.53 -0.07
N LEU A 408 19.93 -6.18 -0.51
CA LEU A 408 20.52 -6.69 -1.75
C LEU A 408 20.76 -8.21 -1.69
N GLY A 409 21.18 -8.72 -0.54
CA GLY A 409 21.39 -10.16 -0.31
C GLY A 409 20.10 -10.97 -0.42
N ALA A 410 19.03 -10.49 0.22
CA ALA A 410 17.71 -11.13 0.20
C ALA A 410 17.11 -11.14 -1.23
N LEU A 411 17.17 -9.99 -1.93
CA LEU A 411 16.72 -9.93 -3.33
C LEU A 411 17.52 -10.88 -4.24
N ALA A 412 18.83 -11.01 -4.04
CA ALA A 412 19.65 -11.94 -4.82
C ALA A 412 19.27 -13.41 -4.57
N ALA A 413 18.97 -13.78 -3.31
CA ALA A 413 18.43 -15.10 -2.99
C ALA A 413 17.08 -15.32 -3.68
N GLY A 414 16.20 -14.31 -3.64
CA GLY A 414 14.90 -14.34 -4.31
C GLY A 414 15.00 -14.53 -5.83
N VAL A 415 15.91 -13.83 -6.51
CA VAL A 415 16.14 -13.99 -7.96
C VAL A 415 16.57 -15.43 -8.29
N ARG A 416 17.48 -16.02 -7.49
CA ARG A 416 17.89 -17.42 -7.68
C ARG A 416 16.72 -18.38 -7.49
N THR A 417 15.90 -18.19 -6.47
CA THR A 417 14.74 -19.03 -6.19
C THR A 417 13.71 -18.93 -7.33
N ALA A 418 13.44 -17.73 -7.85
CA ALA A 418 12.53 -17.56 -8.98
C ALA A 418 13.04 -18.29 -10.23
N ARG A 419 14.35 -18.21 -10.50
CA ARG A 419 14.99 -18.95 -11.61
C ARG A 419 14.90 -20.47 -11.42
N ASP A 420 15.12 -20.96 -10.21
CA ASP A 420 15.00 -22.40 -9.92
C ASP A 420 13.58 -22.90 -10.18
N TYR A 421 12.55 -22.13 -9.79
CA TYR A 421 11.16 -22.43 -10.14
C TYR A 421 10.93 -22.46 -11.66
N GLY A 422 11.55 -21.55 -12.42
CA GLY A 422 11.49 -21.52 -13.88
C GLY A 422 12.03 -22.79 -14.55
N THR A 423 13.00 -23.50 -13.92
CA THR A 423 13.57 -24.74 -14.43
C THR A 423 12.72 -25.98 -14.12
N ALA A 424 11.73 -25.89 -13.26
CA ALA A 424 10.86 -27.01 -12.88
C ALA A 424 9.65 -27.12 -13.83
N ALA A 425 9.23 -28.38 -14.14
CA ALA A 425 7.97 -28.59 -14.85
C ALA A 425 6.79 -28.19 -13.92
N PRO A 426 5.70 -27.58 -14.46
CA PRO A 426 5.45 -27.39 -15.89
C PRO A 426 6.07 -26.13 -16.50
N LEU A 427 6.62 -25.19 -15.71
CA LEU A 427 7.17 -23.93 -16.24
C LEU A 427 8.25 -24.17 -17.31
N SER A 428 9.19 -25.08 -17.08
CA SER A 428 10.27 -25.40 -18.03
C SER A 428 9.78 -25.91 -19.40
N ARG A 429 8.49 -26.25 -19.52
CA ARG A 429 7.90 -26.70 -20.80
C ARG A 429 7.28 -25.55 -21.59
N VAL A 430 6.95 -24.45 -20.93
CA VAL A 430 6.26 -23.30 -21.51
C VAL A 430 7.13 -22.04 -21.57
N CYS A 431 8.14 -21.94 -20.71
CA CYS A 431 9.17 -20.93 -20.74
C CYS A 431 10.24 -21.31 -21.78
N ALA A 432 10.43 -20.48 -22.82
CA ALA A 432 11.37 -20.77 -23.91
C ALA A 432 12.73 -20.08 -23.69
N GLU A 433 12.72 -18.82 -23.30
CA GLU A 433 13.92 -17.98 -23.16
C GLU A 433 13.77 -17.13 -21.90
N GLU A 434 14.81 -17.02 -21.09
CA GLU A 434 14.87 -16.03 -20.01
C GLU A 434 15.21 -14.65 -20.61
N LEU A 435 14.25 -13.74 -20.57
CA LEU A 435 14.36 -12.39 -21.14
C LEU A 435 15.04 -11.40 -20.20
N ALA A 436 14.98 -11.68 -18.91
CA ALA A 436 15.62 -10.91 -17.84
C ALA A 436 15.69 -11.76 -16.56
N PRO A 437 16.83 -11.76 -15.86
CA PRO A 437 18.11 -11.13 -16.21
C PRO A 437 18.76 -11.64 -17.49
N GLY A 438 18.42 -12.82 -17.99
CA GLY A 438 18.97 -13.45 -19.20
C GLY A 438 20.17 -14.36 -18.92
N ASP A 439 20.52 -15.16 -19.96
CA ASP A 439 21.52 -16.22 -19.83
C ASP A 439 22.96 -15.74 -19.58
N SER A 440 23.23 -14.43 -19.65
CA SER A 440 24.55 -13.89 -19.34
C SER A 440 24.78 -13.60 -17.86
N VAL A 441 23.75 -13.72 -17.03
CA VAL A 441 23.80 -13.39 -15.59
C VAL A 441 23.80 -14.68 -14.76
N HIS A 442 24.98 -15.10 -14.27
CA HIS A 442 25.15 -16.34 -13.51
C HIS A 442 25.76 -16.15 -12.14
N THR A 443 26.76 -15.30 -12.01
CA THR A 443 27.50 -15.08 -10.77
C THR A 443 26.72 -14.21 -9.78
N ASP A 444 27.09 -14.30 -8.50
CA ASP A 444 26.55 -13.43 -7.46
C ASP A 444 26.75 -11.94 -7.77
N HIS A 445 27.86 -11.59 -8.37
CA HIS A 445 28.16 -10.23 -8.77
C HIS A 445 27.20 -9.75 -9.85
N GLU A 446 27.06 -10.51 -10.93
CA GLU A 446 26.16 -10.18 -12.05
C GLU A 446 24.70 -10.10 -11.62
N ILE A 447 24.24 -11.00 -10.71
CA ILE A 447 22.90 -10.93 -10.13
C ILE A 447 22.71 -9.62 -9.34
N ARG A 448 23.68 -9.23 -8.53
CA ARG A 448 23.63 -7.98 -7.76
C ARG A 448 23.65 -6.75 -8.66
N ASP A 449 24.41 -6.76 -9.74
CA ASP A 449 24.42 -5.68 -10.72
C ASP A 449 23.09 -5.60 -11.48
N TYR A 450 22.54 -6.76 -11.88
CA TYR A 450 21.21 -6.83 -12.45
C TYR A 450 20.15 -6.22 -11.51
N ILE A 451 20.19 -6.54 -10.21
CA ILE A 451 19.27 -5.98 -9.22
C ILE A 451 19.37 -4.45 -9.20
N ARG A 452 20.57 -3.87 -9.17
CA ARG A 452 20.77 -2.41 -9.17
C ARG A 452 20.20 -1.78 -10.43
N ALA A 453 20.47 -2.38 -11.58
CA ALA A 453 20.04 -1.89 -12.88
C ALA A 453 18.52 -2.01 -13.12
N SER A 454 17.85 -3.00 -12.52
CA SER A 454 16.46 -3.36 -12.83
C SER A 454 15.47 -3.12 -11.68
N LEU A 455 15.93 -2.71 -10.50
CA LEU A 455 15.09 -2.46 -9.34
C LEU A 455 13.94 -1.51 -9.66
N VAL A 456 12.74 -1.88 -9.22
CA VAL A 456 11.52 -1.09 -9.29
C VAL A 456 10.83 -1.10 -7.92
N THR A 457 9.76 -0.34 -7.76
CA THR A 457 8.90 -0.33 -6.57
C THR A 457 7.70 -1.25 -6.74
N THR A 458 7.14 -1.74 -5.63
CA THR A 458 5.77 -2.30 -5.57
C THR A 458 4.76 -1.29 -5.03
N TYR A 459 5.14 -0.01 -4.97
CA TYR A 459 4.26 1.11 -4.66
C TYR A 459 3.73 1.12 -3.22
N HIS A 460 4.57 0.76 -2.24
CA HIS A 460 4.22 0.64 -0.83
C HIS A 460 4.93 1.66 0.10
N PRO A 461 5.05 2.97 -0.26
CA PRO A 461 5.72 3.92 0.62
C PRO A 461 5.00 4.07 1.96
N ALA A 462 5.79 4.10 3.04
CA ALA A 462 5.27 4.26 4.40
C ALA A 462 6.32 4.91 5.33
N GLY A 463 5.93 5.22 6.56
CA GLY A 463 6.83 5.54 7.66
C GLY A 463 7.20 7.00 7.84
N THR A 464 6.81 7.90 6.95
CA THR A 464 7.24 9.31 6.91
C THR A 464 6.62 10.21 7.98
N CYS A 465 5.63 9.74 8.72
CA CYS A 465 5.06 10.35 9.93
C CYS A 465 4.93 9.28 11.03
N ALA A 466 5.96 8.46 11.21
CA ALA A 466 5.94 7.27 12.06
C ALA A 466 5.36 7.52 13.45
N MET A 467 4.51 6.59 13.90
CA MET A 467 4.06 6.58 15.30
C MET A 467 5.12 5.98 16.21
N GLY A 468 5.07 6.34 17.49
CA GLY A 468 5.96 5.78 18.51
C GLY A 468 5.56 6.15 19.92
N GLY A 469 5.98 5.33 20.88
CA GLY A 469 5.73 5.54 22.30
C GLY A 469 6.58 6.66 22.90
N ASP A 470 6.22 7.08 24.11
CA ASP A 470 6.86 8.18 24.84
C ASP A 470 7.98 7.73 25.78
N SER A 471 8.11 6.44 26.04
CA SER A 471 9.01 5.90 27.07
C SER A 471 9.75 4.64 26.63
N GLY A 472 10.90 4.38 27.27
CA GLY A 472 11.70 3.18 27.10
C GLY A 472 12.75 3.25 25.99
N GLN A 473 13.36 2.10 25.65
CA GLN A 473 14.37 1.99 24.59
C GLN A 473 13.84 2.40 23.21
N ALA A 474 12.54 2.30 22.99
CA ALA A 474 11.85 2.69 21.78
C ALA A 474 11.93 4.20 21.53
N ALA A 475 11.65 5.02 22.54
CA ALA A 475 11.71 6.49 22.44
C ALA A 475 13.12 7.02 22.15
N SER A 476 14.17 6.30 22.57
CA SER A 476 15.55 6.69 22.32
C SER A 476 16.10 6.26 20.96
N ARG A 477 15.45 5.30 20.29
CA ARG A 477 15.92 4.72 19.02
C ARG A 477 15.19 5.28 17.79
N HIS A 478 13.92 5.69 17.94
CA HIS A 478 13.09 6.12 16.81
C HIS A 478 12.31 7.38 17.18
N ALA A 479 12.76 8.53 16.67
CA ALA A 479 11.97 9.75 16.75
C ALA A 479 10.63 9.55 16.02
N SER A 480 9.51 9.91 16.67
CA SER A 480 8.17 9.75 16.11
C SER A 480 7.50 11.10 15.86
N VAL A 481 6.66 11.14 14.83
CA VAL A 481 5.85 12.31 14.48
C VAL A 481 4.54 12.31 15.24
N VAL A 482 3.94 11.13 15.40
CA VAL A 482 2.67 10.97 16.12
C VAL A 482 2.83 10.01 17.31
N ASP A 483 2.00 10.21 18.31
CA ASP A 483 1.86 9.30 19.45
C ASP A 483 1.00 8.05 19.06
N PRO A 484 0.86 7.05 19.95
CA PRO A 484 0.01 5.87 19.69
C PRO A 484 -1.48 6.19 19.53
N MET A 485 -1.93 7.40 19.88
CA MET A 485 -3.27 7.90 19.57
C MET A 485 -3.32 8.61 18.21
N LEU A 486 -2.22 8.56 17.43
CA LEU A 486 -2.03 9.19 16.11
C LEU A 486 -2.11 10.73 16.14
N ARG A 487 -1.94 11.37 17.30
CA ARG A 487 -1.89 12.83 17.45
C ARG A 487 -0.51 13.34 17.10
N VAL A 488 -0.45 14.39 16.31
CA VAL A 488 0.82 15.06 15.95
C VAL A 488 1.42 15.71 17.19
N ARG A 489 2.67 15.39 17.49
CA ARG A 489 3.37 15.92 18.63
C ARG A 489 3.58 17.43 18.49
N GLY A 490 3.27 18.18 19.54
CA GLY A 490 3.46 19.63 19.59
C GLY A 490 2.37 20.48 18.92
N VAL A 491 1.30 19.86 18.40
CA VAL A 491 0.13 20.58 17.84
C VAL A 491 -1.15 19.91 18.32
N GLU A 492 -2.04 20.69 18.92
CA GLU A 492 -3.35 20.20 19.33
C GLU A 492 -4.32 20.09 18.15
N GLY A 493 -5.32 19.20 18.24
CA GLY A 493 -6.38 19.06 17.24
C GLY A 493 -5.89 18.61 15.86
N LEU A 494 -4.73 17.92 15.79
CA LEU A 494 -4.15 17.43 14.55
C LEU A 494 -3.75 15.94 14.68
N ARG A 495 -4.20 15.13 13.72
CA ARG A 495 -3.78 13.73 13.59
C ARG A 495 -3.27 13.41 12.19
N VAL A 496 -2.48 12.35 12.10
CA VAL A 496 -2.15 11.70 10.83
C VAL A 496 -2.66 10.27 10.87
N VAL A 497 -3.40 9.87 9.84
CA VAL A 497 -3.99 8.54 9.74
C VAL A 497 -3.87 8.04 8.29
N ASP A 498 -2.75 7.44 7.94
CA ASP A 498 -2.48 6.78 6.66
C ASP A 498 -1.20 5.92 6.75
N ALA A 499 -0.66 5.47 5.62
CA ALA A 499 0.55 4.66 5.60
C ALA A 499 1.79 5.36 6.21
N SER A 500 1.80 6.70 6.30
CA SER A 500 2.93 7.42 6.87
C SER A 500 3.16 7.14 8.35
N VAL A 501 2.12 6.70 9.08
CA VAL A 501 2.23 6.44 10.52
C VAL A 501 2.85 5.09 10.87
N MET A 502 3.00 4.19 9.90
CA MET A 502 3.61 2.88 10.12
C MET A 502 5.07 3.03 10.54
N PRO A 503 5.50 2.57 11.73
CA PRO A 503 6.90 2.69 12.15
C PRO A 503 7.83 1.77 11.36
N ALA A 504 7.30 0.63 10.90
CA ALA A 504 7.91 -0.31 9.97
C ALA A 504 6.85 -0.81 8.98
N LEU A 505 7.28 -1.20 7.77
CA LEU A 505 6.39 -1.78 6.77
C LEU A 505 5.90 -3.16 7.22
N PRO A 506 4.60 -3.48 7.08
CA PRO A 506 4.12 -4.85 7.21
C PRO A 506 4.54 -5.68 5.98
N ARG A 507 4.82 -6.96 6.18
CA ARG A 507 5.23 -7.90 5.13
C ARG A 507 4.09 -8.17 4.15
N GLY A 508 4.06 -7.41 3.06
CA GLY A 508 3.08 -7.53 1.98
C GLY A 508 2.44 -6.21 1.55
N ASN A 509 1.31 -6.30 0.87
CA ASN A 509 0.63 -5.14 0.32
C ASN A 509 0.00 -4.28 1.43
N THR A 510 0.10 -2.96 1.33
CA THR A 510 -0.18 -2.04 2.44
C THR A 510 -1.63 -1.54 2.52
N ASN A 511 -2.50 -1.86 1.55
CA ASN A 511 -3.86 -1.30 1.52
C ASN A 511 -4.74 -1.79 2.69
N ALA A 512 -4.79 -3.10 2.95
CA ALA A 512 -5.56 -3.64 4.06
C ALA A 512 -5.04 -3.15 5.42
N PRO A 513 -3.70 -3.11 5.69
CA PRO A 513 -3.15 -2.48 6.88
C PRO A 513 -3.59 -1.02 7.07
N VAL A 514 -3.56 -0.19 6.02
CA VAL A 514 -4.02 1.21 6.09
C VAL A 514 -5.51 1.30 6.46
N ILE A 515 -6.34 0.44 5.89
CA ILE A 515 -7.77 0.37 6.22
C ILE A 515 -7.96 -0.01 7.70
N ALA A 516 -7.25 -1.03 8.20
CA ALA A 516 -7.34 -1.44 9.60
C ALA A 516 -6.86 -0.34 10.57
N ILE A 517 -5.77 0.38 10.20
CA ILE A 517 -5.31 1.56 10.95
C ILE A 517 -6.42 2.61 11.02
N ALA A 518 -7.05 2.93 9.90
CA ALA A 518 -8.10 3.94 9.83
C ALA A 518 -9.38 3.51 10.57
N GLU A 519 -9.74 2.23 10.51
CA GLU A 519 -10.84 1.65 11.29
C GLU A 519 -10.62 1.83 12.80
N ARG A 520 -9.42 1.50 13.28
CA ARG A 520 -9.06 1.70 14.69
C ARG A 520 -8.99 3.20 15.04
N ALA A 521 -8.39 4.01 14.18
CA ALA A 521 -8.26 5.44 14.38
C ALA A 521 -9.63 6.13 14.51
N ALA A 522 -10.63 5.70 13.74
CA ALA A 522 -11.98 6.24 13.84
C ALA A 522 -12.58 6.03 15.23
N ASP A 523 -12.36 4.87 15.86
CA ASP A 523 -12.80 4.63 17.24
C ASP A 523 -12.06 5.53 18.23
N LEU A 524 -10.72 5.67 18.07
CA LEU A 524 -9.91 6.54 18.92
C LEU A 524 -10.33 8.01 18.82
N ILE A 525 -10.63 8.50 17.62
CA ILE A 525 -11.06 9.88 17.35
C ILE A 525 -12.45 10.15 17.94
N ALA A 526 -13.37 9.22 17.74
CA ALA A 526 -14.74 9.32 18.25
C ALA A 526 -14.87 9.03 19.75
N GLY A 527 -13.76 8.73 20.44
CA GLY A 527 -13.77 8.36 21.87
C GLY A 527 -14.50 7.04 22.15
N ARG A 528 -14.66 6.18 21.15
CA ARG A 528 -15.28 4.85 21.31
C ARG A 528 -14.27 3.90 21.96
N ALA A 529 -14.76 2.96 22.77
CA ALA A 529 -13.92 1.90 23.31
C ALA A 529 -13.32 1.07 22.14
N PRO A 530 -12.02 0.76 22.17
CA PRO A 530 -11.42 -0.12 21.17
C PRO A 530 -12.12 -1.48 21.14
N LEU A 531 -12.17 -2.12 19.99
CA LEU A 531 -12.63 -3.50 19.87
C LEU A 531 -11.78 -4.40 20.77
N ALA A 532 -12.42 -5.42 21.38
CA ALA A 532 -11.71 -6.36 22.23
C ALA A 532 -10.60 -7.06 21.44
N PRO A 533 -9.35 -7.12 21.96
CA PRO A 533 -8.27 -7.84 21.31
C PRO A 533 -8.64 -9.31 21.07
N ALA A 534 -8.32 -9.83 19.90
CA ALA A 534 -8.60 -11.22 19.53
C ALA A 534 -7.35 -11.85 18.90
N ASP A 535 -7.03 -13.07 19.30
CA ASP A 535 -6.02 -13.86 18.60
C ASP A 535 -6.72 -14.89 17.70
N PRO A 536 -6.69 -14.73 16.39
CA PRO A 536 -7.29 -15.69 15.48
C PRO A 536 -6.76 -17.12 15.65
N ALA A 537 -5.50 -17.29 16.08
CA ALA A 537 -4.91 -18.60 16.32
C ALA A 537 -5.52 -19.31 17.55
N GLU A 538 -5.82 -18.55 18.61
CA GLU A 538 -6.52 -19.09 19.81
C GLU A 538 -7.99 -19.46 19.47
N ALA A 539 -8.65 -18.61 18.66
CA ALA A 539 -10.03 -18.84 18.24
C ALA A 539 -10.19 -20.02 17.27
N ALA A 540 -9.15 -20.34 16.48
CA ALA A 540 -9.13 -21.47 15.56
C ALA A 540 -8.74 -22.80 16.23
N ALA A 541 -8.21 -22.79 17.46
CA ALA A 541 -7.88 -24.00 18.19
C ALA A 541 -9.17 -24.78 18.50
N PRO A 542 -9.25 -26.12 18.22
CA PRO A 542 -10.39 -26.89 18.60
C PRO A 542 -10.55 -26.80 20.13
N ALA A 543 -11.78 -26.51 20.61
CA ALA A 543 -12.08 -26.58 22.02
C ALA A 543 -11.60 -27.96 22.50
N LEU A 544 -10.53 -27.97 23.31
CA LEU A 544 -10.10 -29.20 23.99
C LEU A 544 -11.30 -29.66 24.78
N ALA A 545 -11.93 -30.75 24.31
CA ALA A 545 -13.04 -31.38 24.95
C ALA A 545 -12.59 -31.71 26.39
N GLY A 546 -13.14 -30.97 27.36
CA GLY A 546 -13.01 -31.23 28.79
C GLY A 546 -13.74 -32.50 29.20
#